data_264e9e10ef560d6b362ca847d698505c
#
_entry.id   264e9e10ef560d6b362ca847d698505c
#
_cell.length_a   1.000
_cell.length_b   1.000
_cell.length_c   1.000
_cell.angle_alpha   90.00
_cell.angle_beta   90.00
_cell.angle_gamma   90.00
#
_symmetry.space_group_name_H-M   'P 1'
#
loop_
_entity.id
_entity.type
_entity.pdbx_description
1 polymer ?
#
loop_
_entity_poly.entity_id
_entity_poly.type
_entity_poly.pdbx_seq_one_letter_code
_entity_poly.pdbx_strand_id
1 'polypeptide(L)'
;QSKIEIQEKYIEDSKNNRDTILTEKTNQIDENNDEIQLNRNKETELQESTDTFLEAMNGEDVVISKRDKLKDVQFSLKDKHNRESALITFFEENNECPTCEQHIDETFKSEKIKQNQASVTKLAEGLNKMSDEMKKVEDKLKDFKTLSKTIQKNQVEMQKYRSAITQLEKFNSTLETEVKQIVDKEVAEEDIKKLARLQEKFDSYETSATKLKEELFYFDVARNLLQDTGIKTKIIKQYLPIMNRLINTYLSSMDFFVNFNID
;
A
#
# COMPACT_ATOMS: atom_id res chain seq x y z
N GLN A 1 -54.36 5.95 50.35
CA GLN A 1 -53.55 4.69 50.33
C GLN A 1 -53.04 4.34 48.93
N SER A 2 -53.91 4.27 47.89
CA SER A 2 -53.51 3.88 46.55
C SER A 2 -52.45 4.83 45.88
N LYS A 3 -52.40 6.10 46.25
CA LYS A 3 -51.39 7.04 45.75
C LYS A 3 -50.02 6.82 46.36
N ILE A 4 -49.99 6.39 47.63
CA ILE A 4 -48.67 6.06 48.28
C ILE A 4 -48.15 4.76 47.75
N GLU A 5 -48.94 3.72 47.59
CA GLU A 5 -48.54 2.43 46.99
C GLU A 5 -48.06 2.59 45.54
N ILE A 6 -48.75 3.45 44.79
CA ILE A 6 -48.30 3.76 43.42
C ILE A 6 -46.94 4.50 43.43
N GLN A 7 -46.73 5.39 44.40
CA GLN A 7 -45.48 6.15 44.52
C GLN A 7 -44.32 5.29 45.05
N GLU A 8 -44.59 4.40 46.00
CA GLU A 8 -43.62 3.43 46.52
C GLU A 8 -43.21 2.43 45.42
N LYS A 9 -44.20 1.88 44.71
CA LYS A 9 -43.92 1.02 43.56
C LYS A 9 -43.14 1.74 42.48
N TYR A 10 -43.41 3.00 42.22
CA TYR A 10 -42.68 3.82 41.27
C TYR A 10 -41.22 4.05 41.69
N ILE A 11 -40.99 4.26 43.01
CA ILE A 11 -39.64 4.41 43.57
C ILE A 11 -38.86 3.09 43.52
N GLU A 12 -39.52 1.97 43.79
CA GLU A 12 -38.92 0.64 43.72
C GLU A 12 -38.63 0.24 42.27
N ASP A 13 -39.56 0.47 41.35
CA ASP A 13 -39.38 0.27 39.93
C ASP A 13 -38.25 1.18 39.39
N SER A 14 -38.13 2.40 39.93
CA SER A 14 -37.05 3.34 39.59
C SER A 14 -35.68 2.88 40.07
N LYS A 15 -35.58 2.31 41.28
CA LYS A 15 -34.35 1.73 41.82
C LYS A 15 -33.92 0.49 41.03
N ASN A 16 -34.86 -0.42 40.78
CA ASN A 16 -34.61 -1.61 39.99
C ASN A 16 -34.17 -1.27 38.57
N ASN A 17 -34.77 -0.25 37.97
CA ASN A 17 -34.41 0.26 36.67
C ASN A 17 -32.99 0.87 36.67
N ARG A 18 -32.62 1.60 37.73
CA ARG A 18 -31.27 2.14 37.93
C ARG A 18 -30.23 1.03 38.01
N ASP A 19 -30.47 0.02 38.83
CA ASP A 19 -29.54 -1.09 39.03
C ASP A 19 -29.38 -1.94 37.75
N THR A 20 -30.49 -2.10 37.00
CA THR A 20 -30.47 -2.73 35.68
C THR A 20 -29.60 -1.93 34.69
N ILE A 21 -29.81 -0.61 34.59
CA ILE A 21 -29.05 0.26 33.70
C ILE A 21 -27.55 0.27 34.06
N LEU A 22 -27.22 0.29 35.37
CA LEU A 22 -25.84 0.21 35.85
C LEU A 22 -25.18 -1.11 35.41
N THR A 23 -25.91 -2.22 35.60
CA THR A 23 -25.40 -3.55 35.20
C THR A 23 -25.19 -3.65 33.68
N GLU A 24 -26.16 -3.18 32.89
CA GLU A 24 -26.05 -3.18 31.43
C GLU A 24 -24.86 -2.34 30.95
N LYS A 25 -24.69 -1.12 31.50
CA LYS A 25 -23.57 -0.25 31.11
C LYS A 25 -22.21 -0.84 31.50
N THR A 26 -22.14 -1.44 32.69
CA THR A 26 -20.90 -2.11 33.14
C THR A 26 -20.57 -3.31 32.25
N ASN A 27 -21.55 -4.14 31.92
CA ASN A 27 -21.38 -5.26 31.01
C ASN A 27 -20.92 -4.78 29.63
N GLN A 28 -21.48 -3.67 29.14
CA GLN A 28 -21.10 -3.11 27.84
C GLN A 28 -19.68 -2.56 27.82
N ILE A 29 -19.22 -1.97 28.94
CA ILE A 29 -17.81 -1.57 29.13
C ILE A 29 -16.91 -2.80 29.10
N ASP A 30 -17.29 -3.88 29.77
CA ASP A 30 -16.51 -5.11 29.80
C ASP A 30 -16.44 -5.78 28.42
N GLU A 31 -17.56 -5.90 27.71
CA GLU A 31 -17.61 -6.40 26.33
C GLU A 31 -16.73 -5.55 25.40
N ASN A 32 -16.83 -4.22 25.49
CA ASN A 32 -15.99 -3.32 24.71
C ASN A 32 -14.49 -3.47 25.05
N ASN A 33 -14.15 -3.67 26.33
CA ASN A 33 -12.76 -3.91 26.74
C ASN A 33 -12.20 -5.21 26.18
N ASP A 34 -13.01 -6.26 26.13
CA ASP A 34 -12.64 -7.54 25.50
C ASP A 34 -12.41 -7.36 23.99
N GLU A 35 -13.28 -6.60 23.34
CA GLU A 35 -13.13 -6.29 21.91
C GLU A 35 -11.89 -5.41 21.62
N ILE A 36 -11.61 -4.42 22.47
CA ILE A 36 -10.40 -3.60 22.41
C ILE A 36 -9.17 -4.50 22.50
N GLN A 37 -9.15 -5.44 23.47
CA GLN A 37 -8.01 -6.35 23.63
C GLN A 37 -7.84 -7.27 22.41
N LEU A 38 -8.92 -7.79 21.87
CA LEU A 38 -8.90 -8.59 20.65
C LEU A 38 -8.32 -7.81 19.46
N ASN A 39 -8.77 -6.57 19.29
CA ASN A 39 -8.30 -5.70 18.21
C ASN A 39 -6.83 -5.31 18.37
N ARG A 40 -6.35 -5.07 19.61
CA ARG A 40 -4.93 -4.84 19.91
C ARG A 40 -4.06 -6.04 19.57
N ASN A 41 -4.52 -7.24 19.90
CA ASN A 41 -3.80 -8.47 19.57
C ASN A 41 -3.65 -8.64 18.05
N LYS A 42 -4.75 -8.41 17.29
CA LYS A 42 -4.73 -8.46 15.83
C LYS A 42 -3.83 -7.39 15.22
N GLU A 43 -3.82 -6.19 15.78
CA GLU A 43 -2.91 -5.11 15.36
C GLU A 43 -1.45 -5.53 15.56
N THR A 44 -1.13 -6.12 16.71
CA THR A 44 0.22 -6.58 17.02
C THR A 44 0.66 -7.69 16.07
N GLU A 45 -0.17 -8.70 15.82
CA GLU A 45 0.10 -9.78 14.86
C GLU A 45 0.37 -9.22 13.44
N LEU A 46 -0.42 -8.27 13.00
CA LEU A 46 -0.22 -7.62 11.70
C LEU A 46 1.06 -6.77 11.66
N GLN A 47 1.39 -6.11 12.77
CA GLN A 47 2.63 -5.34 12.89
C GLN A 47 3.86 -6.25 12.80
N GLU A 48 3.90 -7.35 13.58
CA GLU A 48 4.99 -8.33 13.54
C GLU A 48 5.15 -8.95 12.14
N SER A 49 4.03 -9.30 11.50
CA SER A 49 4.03 -9.80 10.12
C SER A 49 4.57 -8.75 9.14
N THR A 50 4.19 -7.49 9.32
CA THR A 50 4.64 -6.39 8.47
C THR A 50 6.14 -6.13 8.64
N ASP A 51 6.64 -6.17 9.86
CA ASP A 51 8.06 -5.99 10.16
C ASP A 51 8.90 -7.13 9.55
N THR A 52 8.43 -8.37 9.64
CA THR A 52 9.03 -9.52 8.96
C THR A 52 9.10 -9.34 7.44
N PHE A 53 8.04 -8.83 6.83
CA PHE A 53 8.02 -8.57 5.38
C PHE A 53 8.92 -7.39 5.00
N LEU A 54 9.02 -6.36 5.83
CA LEU A 54 9.95 -5.25 5.62
C LEU A 54 11.41 -5.71 5.68
N GLU A 55 11.73 -6.59 6.62
CA GLU A 55 13.07 -7.22 6.69
C GLU A 55 13.35 -8.07 5.44
N ALA A 56 12.35 -8.83 4.97
CA ALA A 56 12.49 -9.63 3.76
C ALA A 56 12.65 -8.78 2.48
N MET A 57 12.21 -7.53 2.50
CA MET A 57 12.39 -6.57 1.41
C MET A 57 13.77 -5.89 1.42
N ASN A 58 14.61 -6.14 2.42
CA ASN A 58 15.95 -5.58 2.45
C ASN A 58 16.74 -5.98 1.20
N GLY A 59 17.29 -4.98 0.53
CA GLY A 59 18.06 -5.18 -0.70
C GLY A 59 17.25 -5.09 -1.99
N GLU A 60 16.00 -4.67 -1.97
CA GLU A 60 15.21 -4.42 -3.18
C GLU A 60 15.94 -3.45 -4.12
N ASP A 61 16.50 -2.36 -3.60
CA ASP A 61 17.27 -1.37 -4.37
C ASP A 61 18.48 -2.00 -5.09
N VAL A 62 19.15 -2.94 -4.42
CA VAL A 62 20.28 -3.66 -4.99
C VAL A 62 19.83 -4.55 -6.16
N VAL A 63 18.69 -5.21 -6.01
CA VAL A 63 18.11 -6.06 -7.05
C VAL A 63 17.65 -5.22 -8.24
N ILE A 64 17.03 -4.05 -7.99
CA ILE A 64 16.65 -3.08 -9.03
C ILE A 64 17.90 -2.61 -9.78
N SER A 65 18.95 -2.20 -9.08
CA SER A 65 20.21 -1.77 -9.68
C SER A 65 20.87 -2.89 -10.51
N LYS A 66 20.83 -4.14 -10.00
CA LYS A 66 21.31 -5.31 -10.75
C LYS A 66 20.52 -5.52 -12.03
N ARG A 67 19.17 -5.42 -11.97
CA ARG A 67 18.31 -5.53 -13.16
C ARG A 67 18.70 -4.51 -14.22
N ASP A 68 18.90 -3.25 -13.83
CA ASP A 68 19.18 -2.17 -14.78
C ASP A 68 20.55 -2.36 -15.43
N LYS A 69 21.56 -2.74 -14.66
CA LYS A 69 22.89 -3.11 -15.19
C LYS A 69 22.82 -4.30 -16.15
N LEU A 70 22.04 -5.32 -15.83
CA LEU A 70 21.86 -6.47 -16.70
C LEU A 70 21.19 -6.08 -18.02
N LYS A 71 20.21 -5.18 -18.01
CA LYS A 71 19.56 -4.63 -19.20
C LYS A 71 20.57 -3.90 -20.11
N ASP A 72 21.41 -3.06 -19.52
CA ASP A 72 22.42 -2.31 -20.28
C ASP A 72 23.43 -3.25 -20.95
N VAL A 73 23.91 -4.25 -20.22
CA VAL A 73 24.84 -5.25 -20.77
C VAL A 73 24.15 -6.12 -21.83
N GLN A 74 22.92 -6.54 -21.60
CA GLN A 74 22.14 -7.30 -22.59
C GLN A 74 21.94 -6.51 -23.87
N PHE A 75 21.63 -5.23 -23.77
CA PHE A 75 21.50 -4.34 -24.91
C PHE A 75 22.85 -4.26 -25.69
N SER A 76 23.94 -4.04 -24.97
CA SER A 76 25.28 -3.98 -25.59
C SER A 76 25.69 -5.29 -26.29
N LEU A 77 25.43 -6.43 -25.65
CA LEU A 77 25.72 -7.75 -26.25
C LEU A 77 24.84 -8.01 -27.48
N LYS A 78 23.56 -7.64 -27.43
CA LYS A 78 22.65 -7.79 -28.57
C LYS A 78 23.07 -6.91 -29.76
N ASP A 79 23.49 -5.68 -29.50
CA ASP A 79 23.97 -4.79 -30.54
C ASP A 79 25.23 -5.36 -31.19
N LYS A 80 26.20 -5.83 -30.40
CA LYS A 80 27.40 -6.50 -30.91
C LYS A 80 27.05 -7.75 -31.72
N HIS A 81 26.21 -8.62 -31.21
CA HIS A 81 25.73 -9.81 -31.90
C HIS A 81 25.14 -9.47 -33.28
N ASN A 82 24.27 -8.46 -33.32
CA ASN A 82 23.66 -8.04 -34.59
C ASN A 82 24.66 -7.50 -35.57
N ARG A 83 25.65 -6.72 -35.12
CA ARG A 83 26.73 -6.21 -35.98
C ARG A 83 27.59 -7.34 -36.56
N GLU A 84 28.00 -8.29 -35.70
CA GLU A 84 28.79 -9.44 -36.15
C GLU A 84 28.01 -10.33 -37.11
N SER A 85 26.72 -10.55 -36.84
CA SER A 85 25.83 -11.29 -37.76
C SER A 85 25.68 -10.57 -39.10
N ALA A 86 25.48 -9.25 -39.09
CA ALA A 86 25.41 -8.46 -40.32
C ALA A 86 26.70 -8.53 -41.15
N LEU A 87 27.86 -8.56 -40.50
CA LEU A 87 29.15 -8.74 -41.19
C LEU A 87 29.26 -10.13 -41.85
N ILE A 88 28.76 -11.19 -41.20
CA ILE A 88 28.72 -12.53 -41.83
C ILE A 88 27.87 -12.47 -43.09
N THR A 89 26.61 -11.98 -42.98
CA THR A 89 25.72 -11.85 -44.15
C THR A 89 26.35 -11.01 -45.25
N PHE A 90 26.98 -9.89 -44.89
CA PHE A 90 27.69 -9.04 -45.86
C PHE A 90 28.76 -9.81 -46.64
N PHE A 91 29.62 -10.56 -45.95
CA PHE A 91 30.66 -11.34 -46.60
C PHE A 91 30.13 -12.56 -47.37
N GLU A 92 29.00 -13.14 -46.94
CA GLU A 92 28.35 -14.24 -47.66
C GLU A 92 27.72 -13.79 -48.97
N GLU A 93 27.07 -12.62 -48.98
CA GLU A 93 26.31 -12.12 -50.11
C GLU A 93 27.13 -11.32 -51.14
N ASN A 94 28.28 -10.77 -50.73
CA ASN A 94 29.04 -9.87 -51.59
C ASN A 94 30.45 -10.42 -51.92
N ASN A 95 30.78 -10.46 -53.22
CA ASN A 95 32.10 -10.77 -53.72
C ASN A 95 32.91 -9.50 -54.03
N GLU A 96 32.24 -8.35 -54.09
CA GLU A 96 32.83 -7.04 -54.32
C GLU A 96 32.34 -6.07 -53.23
N CYS A 97 33.20 -5.15 -52.83
CA CYS A 97 32.86 -4.14 -51.86
C CYS A 97 31.87 -3.11 -52.46
N PRO A 98 30.64 -2.95 -51.96
CA PRO A 98 29.68 -2.02 -52.55
C PRO A 98 30.07 -0.54 -52.40
N THR A 99 31.12 -0.23 -51.60
CA THR A 99 31.57 1.15 -51.38
C THR A 99 32.74 1.51 -52.31
N CYS A 100 33.67 0.57 -52.60
CA CYS A 100 34.88 0.85 -53.40
C CYS A 100 35.01 -0.05 -54.64
N GLU A 101 34.03 -0.93 -54.89
CA GLU A 101 33.92 -1.84 -56.04
C GLU A 101 35.12 -2.80 -56.19
N GLN A 102 35.99 -2.92 -55.17
CA GLN A 102 37.11 -3.85 -55.18
C GLN A 102 36.66 -5.27 -54.89
N HIS A 103 37.24 -6.24 -55.56
CA HIS A 103 37.02 -7.66 -55.31
C HIS A 103 37.54 -8.04 -53.92
N ILE A 104 36.72 -8.80 -53.18
CA ILE A 104 37.06 -9.29 -51.84
C ILE A 104 37.72 -10.65 -51.98
N ASP A 105 38.95 -10.77 -51.48
CA ASP A 105 39.73 -12.03 -51.53
C ASP A 105 38.99 -13.15 -50.77
N GLU A 106 38.90 -14.34 -51.38
CA GLU A 106 38.16 -15.48 -50.84
C GLU A 106 38.74 -16.02 -49.52
N THR A 107 40.11 -15.96 -49.38
CA THR A 107 40.77 -16.39 -48.14
C THR A 107 40.46 -15.43 -47.00
N PHE A 108 40.54 -14.14 -47.27
CA PHE A 108 40.16 -13.10 -46.32
C PHE A 108 38.66 -13.19 -45.94
N LYS A 109 37.79 -13.41 -46.94
CA LYS A 109 36.34 -13.59 -46.73
C LYS A 109 36.05 -14.77 -45.81
N SER A 110 36.63 -15.94 -46.11
CA SER A 110 36.42 -17.16 -45.32
C SER A 110 36.95 -17.04 -43.88
N GLU A 111 38.11 -16.41 -43.70
CA GLU A 111 38.65 -16.13 -42.36
C GLU A 111 37.77 -15.19 -41.56
N LYS A 112 37.26 -14.11 -42.18
CA LYS A 112 36.36 -13.16 -41.53
C LYS A 112 35.02 -13.79 -41.14
N ILE A 113 34.43 -14.59 -42.02
CA ILE A 113 33.19 -15.33 -41.71
C ILE A 113 33.45 -16.26 -40.53
N LYS A 114 34.53 -17.03 -40.52
CA LYS A 114 34.85 -17.94 -39.42
C LYS A 114 35.09 -17.22 -38.08
N GLN A 115 35.80 -16.08 -38.11
CA GLN A 115 36.01 -15.25 -36.91
C GLN A 115 34.71 -14.71 -36.37
N ASN A 116 33.86 -14.12 -37.23
CA ASN A 116 32.61 -13.54 -36.85
C ASN A 116 31.60 -14.60 -36.38
N GLN A 117 31.55 -15.80 -36.99
CA GLN A 117 30.75 -16.93 -36.52
C GLN A 117 31.15 -17.38 -35.12
N ALA A 118 32.47 -17.48 -34.84
CA ALA A 118 32.93 -17.79 -33.48
C ALA A 118 32.56 -16.71 -32.45
N SER A 119 32.60 -15.43 -32.89
CA SER A 119 32.15 -14.29 -32.05
C SER A 119 30.64 -14.35 -31.78
N VAL A 120 29.84 -14.53 -32.82
CA VAL A 120 28.36 -14.65 -32.72
C VAL A 120 27.96 -15.78 -31.80
N THR A 121 28.61 -16.95 -31.89
CA THR A 121 28.33 -18.09 -31.01
C THR A 121 28.61 -17.74 -29.54
N LYS A 122 29.74 -17.12 -29.24
CA LYS A 122 30.09 -16.68 -27.87
C LYS A 122 29.11 -15.60 -27.35
N LEU A 123 28.72 -14.67 -28.22
CA LEU A 123 27.77 -13.63 -27.88
C LEU A 123 26.38 -14.22 -27.62
N ALA A 124 25.94 -15.20 -28.40
CA ALA A 124 24.69 -15.93 -28.19
C ALA A 124 24.69 -16.70 -26.86
N GLU A 125 25.76 -17.40 -26.52
CA GLU A 125 25.92 -18.03 -25.22
C GLU A 125 25.87 -17.02 -24.05
N GLY A 126 26.54 -15.87 -24.25
CA GLY A 126 26.47 -14.75 -23.29
C GLY A 126 25.08 -14.21 -23.11
N LEU A 127 24.33 -14.00 -24.18
CA LEU A 127 22.94 -13.54 -24.16
C LEU A 127 22.02 -14.55 -23.46
N ASN A 128 22.19 -15.86 -23.65
CA ASN A 128 21.45 -16.89 -22.97
C ASN A 128 21.69 -16.85 -21.44
N LYS A 129 22.94 -16.79 -21.01
CA LYS A 129 23.31 -16.65 -19.60
C LYS A 129 22.71 -15.38 -18.98
N MET A 130 22.74 -14.28 -19.73
CA MET A 130 22.12 -13.02 -19.31
C MET A 130 20.61 -13.14 -19.16
N SER A 131 19.95 -13.83 -20.09
CA SER A 131 18.50 -14.08 -20.02
C SER A 131 18.12 -14.86 -18.76
N ASP A 132 18.89 -15.90 -18.42
CA ASP A 132 18.66 -16.69 -17.22
C ASP A 132 18.85 -15.87 -15.93
N GLU A 133 19.90 -15.04 -15.88
CA GLU A 133 20.12 -14.14 -14.74
C GLU A 133 19.05 -13.05 -14.66
N MET A 134 18.61 -12.51 -15.78
CA MET A 134 17.52 -11.54 -15.82
C MET A 134 16.24 -12.13 -15.27
N LYS A 135 15.89 -13.36 -15.67
CA LYS A 135 14.69 -14.06 -15.15
C LYS A 135 14.75 -14.23 -13.64
N LYS A 136 15.89 -14.64 -13.08
CA LYS A 136 16.05 -14.75 -11.61
C LYS A 136 15.85 -13.41 -10.89
N VAL A 137 16.33 -12.32 -11.49
CA VAL A 137 16.16 -10.97 -10.93
C VAL A 137 14.70 -10.51 -11.04
N GLU A 138 14.05 -10.78 -12.16
CA GLU A 138 12.63 -10.44 -12.36
C GLU A 138 11.71 -11.23 -11.41
N ASP A 139 11.99 -12.51 -11.19
CA ASP A 139 11.25 -13.33 -10.21
C ASP A 139 11.38 -12.74 -8.80
N LYS A 140 12.60 -12.36 -8.37
CA LYS A 140 12.79 -11.68 -7.09
C LYS A 140 12.04 -10.35 -6.99
N LEU A 141 12.05 -9.54 -8.04
CA LEU A 141 11.30 -8.28 -8.07
C LEU A 141 9.79 -8.50 -8.00
N LYS A 142 9.30 -9.59 -8.58
CA LYS A 142 7.91 -10.00 -8.46
C LYS A 142 7.55 -10.37 -7.02
N ASP A 143 8.46 -11.08 -6.33
CA ASP A 143 8.29 -11.42 -4.93
C ASP A 143 8.24 -10.15 -4.06
N PHE A 144 9.16 -9.21 -4.23
CA PHE A 144 9.12 -7.92 -3.54
C PHE A 144 7.82 -7.15 -3.79
N LYS A 145 7.33 -7.15 -5.02
CA LYS A 145 6.05 -6.53 -5.35
C LYS A 145 4.86 -7.19 -4.64
N THR A 146 4.89 -8.50 -4.45
CA THR A 146 3.84 -9.21 -3.70
C THR A 146 3.92 -8.89 -2.21
N LEU A 147 5.13 -8.86 -1.64
CA LEU A 147 5.37 -8.45 -0.26
C LEU A 147 4.90 -7.02 -0.02
N SER A 148 5.27 -6.09 -0.88
CA SER A 148 4.84 -4.68 -0.79
C SER A 148 3.32 -4.54 -0.77
N LYS A 149 2.60 -5.30 -1.62
CA LYS A 149 1.13 -5.30 -1.60
C LYS A 149 0.56 -5.86 -0.29
N THR A 150 1.20 -6.89 0.26
CA THR A 150 0.78 -7.49 1.52
C THR A 150 0.99 -6.53 2.68
N ILE A 151 2.16 -5.86 2.73
CA ILE A 151 2.46 -4.79 3.69
C ILE A 151 1.39 -3.70 3.63
N GLN A 152 1.07 -3.23 2.44
CA GLN A 152 0.07 -2.19 2.25
C GLN A 152 -1.32 -2.63 2.73
N LYS A 153 -1.69 -3.89 2.49
CA LYS A 153 -2.93 -4.47 2.99
C LYS A 153 -2.94 -4.55 4.52
N ASN A 154 -1.86 -5.04 5.12
CA ASN A 154 -1.72 -5.10 6.58
C ASN A 154 -1.84 -3.71 7.21
N GLN A 155 -1.18 -2.70 6.63
CA GLN A 155 -1.26 -1.31 7.10
C GLN A 155 -2.69 -0.77 7.09
N VAL A 156 -3.45 -1.05 6.04
CA VAL A 156 -4.87 -0.65 5.95
C VAL A 156 -5.70 -1.37 7.02
N GLU A 157 -5.45 -2.64 7.26
CA GLU A 157 -6.16 -3.40 8.29
C GLU A 157 -5.80 -2.93 9.71
N MET A 158 -4.52 -2.69 10.00
CA MET A 158 -4.09 -2.09 11.28
C MET A 158 -4.79 -0.75 11.52
N GLN A 159 -4.90 0.09 10.50
CA GLN A 159 -5.60 1.36 10.63
C GLN A 159 -7.09 1.20 10.99
N LYS A 160 -7.74 0.16 10.47
CA LYS A 160 -9.12 -0.17 10.85
C LYS A 160 -9.22 -0.57 12.33
N TYR A 161 -8.31 -1.45 12.80
CA TYR A 161 -8.29 -1.85 14.21
C TYR A 161 -7.99 -0.67 15.13
N ARG A 162 -7.04 0.19 14.80
CA ARG A 162 -6.76 1.44 15.54
C ARG A 162 -7.98 2.35 15.62
N SER A 163 -8.69 2.51 14.53
CA SER A 163 -9.92 3.32 14.50
C SER A 163 -11.01 2.70 15.37
N ALA A 164 -11.19 1.38 15.32
CA ALA A 164 -12.15 0.67 16.15
C ALA A 164 -11.81 0.79 17.64
N ILE A 165 -10.55 0.59 18.02
CA ILE A 165 -10.06 0.78 19.40
C ILE A 165 -10.39 2.19 19.90
N THR A 166 -10.02 3.21 19.11
CA THR A 166 -10.25 4.61 19.48
C THR A 166 -11.74 4.93 19.65
N GLN A 167 -12.61 4.33 18.84
CA GLN A 167 -14.06 4.52 18.96
C GLN A 167 -14.61 3.86 20.22
N LEU A 168 -14.19 2.62 20.51
CA LEU A 168 -14.59 1.88 21.70
C LEU A 168 -14.08 2.55 22.98
N GLU A 169 -12.83 3.02 23.01
CA GLU A 169 -12.27 3.78 24.14
C GLU A 169 -13.07 5.07 24.43
N LYS A 170 -13.41 5.82 23.38
CA LYS A 170 -14.28 7.01 23.55
C LYS A 170 -15.66 6.65 24.06
N PHE A 171 -16.22 5.56 23.54
CA PHE A 171 -17.53 5.09 23.98
C PHE A 171 -17.48 4.66 25.44
N ASN A 172 -16.48 3.89 25.86
CA ASN A 172 -16.27 3.50 27.26
C ASN A 172 -16.10 4.71 28.17
N SER A 173 -15.32 5.72 27.77
CA SER A 173 -15.18 6.96 28.55
C SER A 173 -16.51 7.68 28.75
N THR A 174 -17.39 7.65 27.75
CA THR A 174 -18.74 8.21 27.87
C THR A 174 -19.59 7.40 28.84
N LEU A 175 -19.57 6.07 28.70
CA LEU A 175 -20.30 5.16 29.60
C LEU A 175 -19.83 5.27 31.06
N GLU A 176 -18.51 5.35 31.29
CA GLU A 176 -17.95 5.55 32.64
C GLU A 176 -18.39 6.87 33.29
N THR A 177 -18.46 7.94 32.47
CA THR A 177 -18.95 9.23 32.93
C THR A 177 -20.42 9.14 33.31
N GLU A 178 -21.23 8.44 32.53
CA GLU A 178 -22.63 8.23 32.80
C GLU A 178 -22.83 7.34 34.04
N VAL A 179 -22.08 6.27 34.20
CA VAL A 179 -22.08 5.40 35.39
C VAL A 179 -21.79 6.24 36.65
N LYS A 180 -20.73 7.08 36.62
CA LYS A 180 -20.43 8.00 37.73
C LYS A 180 -21.59 8.93 38.06
N GLN A 181 -22.19 9.53 37.05
CA GLN A 181 -23.34 10.44 37.25
C GLN A 181 -24.55 9.73 37.85
N ILE A 182 -24.77 8.45 37.51
CA ILE A 182 -25.88 7.66 38.07
C ILE A 182 -25.56 7.25 39.51
N VAL A 183 -24.29 6.93 39.82
CA VAL A 183 -23.87 6.56 41.19
C VAL A 183 -23.90 7.75 42.13
N ASP A 184 -23.42 8.94 41.69
CA ASP A 184 -23.30 10.15 42.52
C ASP A 184 -24.67 10.86 42.82
N LYS A 185 -25.72 10.49 42.12
CA LYS A 185 -27.05 11.08 42.33
C LYS A 185 -27.94 10.17 43.13
N GLU A 186 -28.35 10.62 44.33
CA GLU A 186 -29.52 10.05 45.02
C GLU A 186 -30.78 10.22 44.13
N VAL A 187 -31.53 9.13 44.00
CA VAL A 187 -32.66 9.07 43.07
C VAL A 187 -33.82 9.86 43.61
N ALA A 188 -33.86 11.17 43.32
CA ALA A 188 -35.09 11.95 43.44
C ALA A 188 -35.94 11.78 42.16
N GLU A 189 -37.26 11.78 42.29
CA GLU A 189 -38.20 11.57 41.17
C GLU A 189 -37.99 12.56 39.99
N GLU A 190 -37.50 13.76 40.30
CA GLU A 190 -37.12 14.77 39.29
C GLU A 190 -35.86 14.39 38.49
N ASP A 191 -34.92 13.68 39.11
CA ASP A 191 -33.68 13.31 38.46
C ASP A 191 -33.85 12.17 37.47
N ILE A 192 -34.82 11.29 37.70
CA ILE A 192 -35.19 10.24 36.75
C ILE A 192 -35.84 10.85 35.50
N LYS A 193 -36.73 11.85 35.67
CA LYS A 193 -37.34 12.59 34.56
C LYS A 193 -36.30 13.41 33.79
N LYS A 194 -35.35 14.00 34.52
CA LYS A 194 -34.21 14.70 33.91
C LYS A 194 -33.30 13.71 33.17
N LEU A 195 -33.02 12.55 33.77
CA LEU A 195 -32.20 11.51 33.16
C LEU A 195 -32.84 11.01 31.87
N ALA A 196 -34.14 10.70 31.87
CA ALA A 196 -34.87 10.27 30.67
C ALA A 196 -34.81 11.33 29.54
N ARG A 197 -34.96 12.62 29.87
CA ARG A 197 -34.85 13.73 28.91
C ARG A 197 -33.43 13.93 28.40
N LEU A 198 -32.42 13.69 29.25
CA LEU A 198 -31.02 13.77 28.84
C LEU A 198 -30.66 12.60 27.93
N GLN A 199 -31.17 11.39 28.22
CA GLN A 199 -31.01 10.20 27.41
C GLN A 199 -31.56 10.41 25.98
N GLU A 200 -32.78 10.91 25.87
CA GLU A 200 -33.45 11.20 24.61
C GLU A 200 -32.63 12.23 23.75
N LYS A 201 -32.10 13.27 24.43
CA LYS A 201 -31.23 14.23 23.78
C LYS A 201 -29.91 13.62 23.34
N PHE A 202 -29.31 12.74 24.17
CA PHE A 202 -28.03 12.08 23.84
C PHE A 202 -28.18 11.17 22.63
N ASP A 203 -29.23 10.32 22.61
CA ASP A 203 -29.51 9.42 21.48
C ASP A 203 -29.71 10.22 20.17
N SER A 204 -30.39 11.37 20.29
CA SER A 204 -30.53 12.31 19.17
C SER A 204 -29.19 12.88 18.72
N TYR A 205 -28.31 13.26 19.66
CA TYR A 205 -26.97 13.77 19.34
C TYR A 205 -26.04 12.67 18.88
N GLU A 206 -26.13 11.45 19.42
CA GLU A 206 -25.33 10.30 19.00
C GLU A 206 -25.67 9.89 17.56
N THR A 207 -26.97 9.85 17.25
CA THR A 207 -27.44 9.59 15.88
C THR A 207 -26.94 10.67 14.91
N SER A 208 -26.94 11.93 15.33
CA SER A 208 -26.44 13.05 14.53
C SER A 208 -24.92 13.04 14.43
N ALA A 209 -24.22 12.71 15.53
CA ALA A 209 -22.74 12.63 15.55
C ALA A 209 -22.20 11.43 14.75
N THR A 210 -22.91 10.30 14.74
CA THR A 210 -22.55 9.13 13.93
C THR A 210 -22.66 9.46 12.44
N LYS A 211 -23.76 10.12 12.03
CA LYS A 211 -23.88 10.61 10.65
C LYS A 211 -22.80 11.61 10.28
N LEU A 212 -22.50 12.57 11.17
CA LEU A 212 -21.44 13.55 10.93
C LEU A 212 -20.03 12.93 10.92
N LYS A 213 -19.79 11.90 11.72
CA LYS A 213 -18.50 11.17 11.73
C LYS A 213 -18.30 10.34 10.46
N GLU A 214 -19.36 9.70 9.97
CA GLU A 214 -19.33 9.01 8.67
C GLU A 214 -19.02 10.01 7.54
N GLU A 215 -19.68 11.16 7.52
CA GLU A 215 -19.38 12.21 6.55
C GLU A 215 -17.95 12.74 6.69
N LEU A 216 -17.45 13.00 7.89
CA LEU A 216 -16.09 13.43 8.16
C LEU A 216 -15.05 12.39 7.70
N PHE A 217 -15.32 11.11 7.93
CA PHE A 217 -14.48 10.03 7.45
C PHE A 217 -14.40 10.03 5.91
N TYR A 218 -15.53 10.17 5.21
CA TYR A 218 -15.53 10.28 3.75
C TYR A 218 -14.80 11.53 3.25
N PHE A 219 -14.94 12.65 3.95
CA PHE A 219 -14.20 13.88 3.62
C PHE A 219 -12.70 13.75 3.89
N ASP A 220 -12.26 13.09 4.96
CA ASP A 220 -10.84 12.87 5.25
C ASP A 220 -10.20 11.89 4.26
N VAL A 221 -10.93 10.85 3.87
CA VAL A 221 -10.48 9.94 2.79
C VAL A 221 -10.37 10.70 1.47
N ALA A 222 -11.38 11.48 1.11
CA ALA A 222 -11.35 12.30 -0.10
C ALA A 222 -10.23 13.35 -0.04
N ARG A 223 -10.02 14.00 1.09
CA ARG A 223 -8.95 14.97 1.32
C ARG A 223 -7.57 14.33 1.19
N ASN A 224 -7.36 13.16 1.82
CA ASN A 224 -6.09 12.43 1.72
C ASN A 224 -5.83 11.91 0.30
N LEU A 225 -6.91 11.55 -0.42
CA LEU A 225 -6.83 11.18 -1.83
C LEU A 225 -6.54 12.39 -2.74
N LEU A 226 -7.03 13.56 -2.37
CA LEU A 226 -6.89 14.81 -3.14
C LEU A 226 -5.66 15.65 -2.76
N GLN A 227 -5.01 15.36 -1.61
CA GLN A 227 -3.74 15.99 -1.25
C GLN A 227 -2.66 15.69 -2.28
N ASP A 228 -1.71 16.60 -2.41
CA ASP A 228 -0.61 16.45 -3.37
C ASP A 228 0.25 15.19 -3.11
N THR A 229 0.28 14.68 -1.88
CA THR A 229 0.87 13.39 -1.49
C THR A 229 -0.03 12.17 -1.74
N GLY A 230 -1.28 12.37 -2.15
CA GLY A 230 -2.29 11.33 -2.36
C GLY A 230 -2.22 10.65 -3.73
N ILE A 231 -3.40 10.40 -4.32
CA ILE A 231 -3.56 9.75 -5.63
C ILE A 231 -2.81 10.49 -6.74
N LYS A 232 -2.82 11.84 -6.71
CA LYS A 232 -2.11 12.64 -7.72
C LYS A 232 -0.63 12.27 -7.77
N THR A 233 0.06 12.31 -6.63
CA THR A 233 1.48 11.96 -6.56
C THR A 233 1.74 10.50 -6.91
N LYS A 234 0.88 9.56 -6.49
CA LYS A 234 1.00 8.15 -6.91
C LYS A 234 0.88 8.00 -8.42
N ILE A 235 -0.14 8.63 -9.02
CA ILE A 235 -0.35 8.61 -10.48
C ILE A 235 0.84 9.27 -11.18
N ILE A 236 1.23 10.46 -10.73
CA ILE A 236 2.34 11.18 -11.35
C ILE A 236 3.64 10.38 -11.20
N LYS A 237 3.96 9.83 -10.02
CA LYS A 237 5.16 8.98 -9.81
C LYS A 237 5.13 7.72 -10.68
N GLN A 238 3.97 7.16 -10.96
CA GLN A 238 3.83 5.99 -11.85
C GLN A 238 4.07 6.37 -13.33
N TYR A 239 3.63 7.54 -13.75
CA TYR A 239 3.79 8.00 -15.13
C TYR A 239 5.07 8.80 -15.38
N LEU A 240 5.69 9.33 -14.33
CA LEU A 240 6.90 10.14 -14.42
C LEU A 240 8.06 9.46 -15.17
N PRO A 241 8.37 8.15 -14.94
CA PRO A 241 9.39 7.46 -15.71
C PRO A 241 9.04 7.35 -17.19
N ILE A 242 7.76 7.17 -17.50
CA ILE A 242 7.26 7.09 -18.88
C ILE A 242 7.37 8.46 -19.55
N MET A 243 6.97 9.52 -18.85
CA MET A 243 7.07 10.90 -19.33
C MET A 243 8.53 11.29 -19.56
N ASN A 244 9.41 11.02 -18.57
CA ASN A 244 10.84 11.30 -18.72
C ASN A 244 11.43 10.57 -19.94
N ARG A 245 11.07 9.31 -20.15
CA ARG A 245 11.53 8.55 -21.31
C ARG A 245 11.00 9.14 -22.61
N LEU A 246 9.72 9.45 -22.71
CA LEU A 246 9.12 10.03 -23.91
C LEU A 246 9.70 11.41 -24.23
N ILE A 247 9.80 12.29 -23.23
CA ILE A 247 10.38 13.63 -23.39
C ILE A 247 11.82 13.52 -23.83
N ASN A 248 12.62 12.66 -23.18
CA ASN A 248 14.02 12.51 -23.55
C ASN A 248 14.23 11.83 -24.92
N THR A 249 13.27 11.01 -25.37
CA THR A 249 13.31 10.48 -26.75
C THR A 249 13.19 11.61 -27.78
N TYR A 250 12.35 12.63 -27.51
CA TYR A 250 12.26 13.79 -28.38
C TYR A 250 13.42 14.78 -28.21
N LEU A 251 13.89 14.99 -26.97
CA LEU A 251 14.95 15.94 -26.66
C LEU A 251 16.37 15.40 -27.03
N SER A 252 16.52 14.10 -27.15
CA SER A 252 17.81 13.50 -27.57
C SER A 252 18.27 13.95 -28.99
N SER A 253 17.32 14.33 -29.85
CA SER A 253 17.63 14.94 -31.15
C SER A 253 18.21 16.35 -31.04
N MET A 254 18.13 16.98 -29.86
CA MET A 254 18.62 18.34 -29.55
C MET A 254 19.76 18.34 -28.54
N ASP A 255 20.37 17.18 -28.23
CA ASP A 255 21.39 16.99 -27.18
C ASP A 255 20.96 17.50 -25.79
N PHE A 256 19.67 17.44 -25.48
CA PHE A 256 19.10 17.91 -24.22
C PHE A 256 18.48 16.75 -23.43
N PHE A 257 18.75 16.68 -22.13
CA PHE A 257 18.14 15.71 -21.23
C PHE A 257 17.48 16.39 -20.05
N VAL A 258 16.26 16.01 -19.76
CA VAL A 258 15.46 16.53 -18.61
C VAL A 258 15.08 15.35 -17.72
N ASN A 259 15.24 15.52 -16.43
CA ASN A 259 14.77 14.57 -15.43
C ASN A 259 13.81 15.28 -14.47
N PHE A 260 12.52 15.00 -14.62
CA PHE A 260 11.51 15.48 -13.69
C PHE A 260 11.47 14.54 -12.49
N ASN A 261 11.63 15.11 -11.30
CA ASN A 261 11.43 14.47 -10.02
C ASN A 261 10.32 15.17 -9.26
N ILE A 262 9.61 14.43 -8.44
CA ILE A 262 8.67 14.97 -7.45
C ILE A 262 9.28 14.70 -6.08
N ASP A 263 9.52 15.77 -5.36
CA ASP A 263 9.93 15.75 -3.96
C ASP A 263 8.81 15.25 -3.04
#